data_5beb5da1a4de9c67220787407040c302
#
_entry.id   5beb5da1a4de9c67220787407040c302
#
_cell.length_a   1.000
_cell.length_b   1.000
_cell.length_c   1.000
_cell.angle_alpha   90.00
_cell.angle_beta   90.00
_cell.angle_gamma   90.00
#
_symmetry.space_group_name_H-M   'P 1'
#
loop_
_entity.id
_entity.type
_entity.pdbx_description
1 polymer ?
#
loop_
_entity_poly.entity_id
_entity_poly.type
_entity_poly.pdbx_seq_one_letter_code
_entity_poly.pdbx_strand_id
1 'polypeptide(L)'
;MREPDHPEKPLRTRAKNHPPAIIEAEGGVEKPRVPQGRSRKPSVETLEDLTAVLSQKVVGQPAAMRVIVPYIQMYQAGLAPEGRPVGVFLLLGPTGTGKTKTVEALADVLHGSEKNLLKVDCGEFQMEHEVAKLIGAPPGYLGHRETQPMLTQQKLNAVTSEKCSLSLVLFDEIDKAAPSMTRLLMGVLDKGILRLGDNTTVNFEKSLVFLTSNLGAREMLHEINPEFGFQSVKAAERKDLTGKLQNIALVSVRKRFSPEFVNRIDGIITYQPLTAESLSAILDHHIADLQNHVNTRLGNRSFTLEAPFEARQFLLRKGTSPEYGARELNRTIHRYLTQPLATLVATGQVNPGVRVRVEVAEDAEKLNLRALESDTAAAPVHPTVLLVDDNRDLLRFLERLMADAGWTLLTAESATEAKRLMLEHKPNAALLDYMLPDGNGVELGVEFLQAVPQMLIIVMTGTILPPEEEGLCEEHNFPVLRKPFLASDVMNQIRARLLPASGAVRGGA
;
A
#
# COMPACT_ATOMS: atom_id res chain seq x y z
N MET A 1 18.55 63.67 56.01
CA MET A 1 17.39 63.85 56.88
C MET A 1 16.56 62.51 56.75
N ARG A 2 16.67 61.82 57.88
CA ARG A 2 15.70 60.89 58.50
C ARG A 2 15.07 59.77 57.65
N GLU A 3 15.59 58.58 57.82
CA GLU A 3 14.83 57.39 58.17
C GLU A 3 13.99 57.63 59.44
N PRO A 4 13.02 56.81 59.84
CA PRO A 4 12.94 55.37 59.98
C PRO A 4 11.52 54.81 59.67
N ASP A 5 11.10 53.57 59.76
CA ASP A 5 11.23 52.51 60.75
C ASP A 5 10.51 51.22 60.27
N HIS A 6 11.08 50.11 60.56
CA HIS A 6 10.41 48.82 60.70
C HIS A 6 9.61 48.77 62.02
N PRO A 7 8.56 47.89 62.22
CA PRO A 7 8.81 46.57 62.79
C PRO A 7 7.81 45.46 62.43
N GLU A 8 8.35 44.27 62.44
CA GLU A 8 8.13 43.10 63.33
C GLU A 8 6.95 42.15 63.04
N LYS A 9 7.34 40.87 62.93
CA LYS A 9 6.51 39.66 63.14
C LYS A 9 6.12 39.52 64.60
N PRO A 10 5.03 38.74 64.95
CA PRO A 10 5.31 37.44 65.54
C PRO A 10 4.33 36.28 65.24
N LEU A 11 4.89 35.08 65.26
CA LEU A 11 4.70 33.91 66.17
C LEU A 11 3.46 33.00 66.01
N ARG A 12 3.83 31.79 65.72
CA ARG A 12 3.25 30.45 65.98
C ARG A 12 2.22 30.34 67.08
N THR A 13 1.18 29.53 66.81
CA THR A 13 0.65 28.59 67.80
C THR A 13 0.22 27.24 67.21
N ARG A 14 0.58 26.24 67.91
CA ARG A 14 0.39 24.79 67.74
C ARG A 14 -0.78 24.35 68.61
N ALA A 15 -1.67 23.51 68.12
CA ALA A 15 -2.46 22.55 68.94
C ALA A 15 -3.46 21.86 68.04
N LYS A 16 -3.80 20.68 68.08
CA LYS A 16 -3.71 19.44 68.88
C LYS A 16 -4.66 18.45 68.18
N ASN A 17 -4.22 17.24 68.13
CA ASN A 17 -4.99 16.03 67.77
C ASN A 17 -6.23 15.88 68.60
N HIS A 18 -7.33 15.39 67.96
CA HIS A 18 -8.21 14.37 68.52
C HIS A 18 -8.94 13.60 67.39
N PRO A 19 -8.99 12.28 67.42
CA PRO A 19 -9.95 11.45 66.67
C PRO A 19 -11.13 11.15 67.63
N PRO A 20 -12.09 10.40 67.32
CA PRO A 20 -12.90 9.96 66.19
C PRO A 20 -14.42 10.02 66.48
N ALA A 21 -15.22 9.55 65.58
CA ALA A 21 -16.43 8.80 65.90
C ALA A 21 -16.88 7.98 64.72
N ILE A 22 -16.94 6.69 64.89
CA ILE A 22 -17.59 5.72 64.09
C ILE A 22 -19.09 5.94 64.17
N ILE A 23 -19.75 6.18 63.03
CA ILE A 23 -21.21 5.97 62.92
C ILE A 23 -21.40 5.15 61.63
N GLU A 24 -21.82 3.92 61.84
CA GLU A 24 -22.40 3.06 60.82
C GLU A 24 -23.74 3.66 60.39
N ALA A 25 -23.89 3.86 59.09
CA ALA A 25 -25.18 4.07 58.45
C ALA A 25 -25.16 3.32 57.12
N GLU A 26 -25.93 2.27 57.07
CA GLU A 26 -26.34 1.57 55.84
C GLU A 26 -27.07 2.55 54.93
N GLY A 27 -26.62 2.65 53.70
CA GLY A 27 -27.26 3.46 52.67
C GLY A 27 -26.51 3.27 51.36
N GLY A 28 -27.03 2.37 50.51
CA GLY A 28 -26.46 2.10 49.21
C GLY A 28 -26.33 3.38 48.37
N VAL A 29 -25.10 3.76 48.09
CA VAL A 29 -24.78 4.79 47.08
C VAL A 29 -24.20 4.08 45.87
N GLU A 30 -24.99 4.07 44.78
CA GLU A 30 -24.52 3.71 43.45
C GLU A 30 -23.25 4.49 43.14
N LYS A 31 -22.15 3.76 42.90
CA LYS A 31 -20.94 4.35 42.33
C LYS A 31 -21.23 4.81 40.90
N PRO A 32 -20.84 6.04 40.52
CA PRO A 32 -20.97 6.46 39.15
C PRO A 32 -20.17 5.51 38.25
N ARG A 33 -20.84 4.87 37.30
CA ARG A 33 -20.24 4.06 36.25
C ARG A 33 -19.38 5.00 35.39
N VAL A 34 -18.08 4.89 35.55
CA VAL A 34 -17.11 5.39 34.57
C VAL A 34 -17.43 4.66 33.27
N PRO A 35 -17.69 5.36 32.14
CA PRO A 35 -17.87 4.70 30.88
C PRO A 35 -16.53 4.05 30.52
N GLN A 36 -16.47 2.74 30.64
CA GLN A 36 -15.39 1.97 30.00
C GLN A 36 -15.55 2.13 28.51
N GLY A 37 -14.86 3.13 27.97
CA GLY A 37 -14.56 3.20 26.56
C GLY A 37 -13.87 1.87 26.20
N ARG A 38 -14.60 1.00 25.50
CA ARG A 38 -14.00 -0.12 24.81
C ARG A 38 -13.01 0.47 23.82
N SER A 39 -11.76 0.60 24.22
CA SER A 39 -10.67 0.74 23.26
C SER A 39 -10.70 -0.55 22.43
N ARG A 40 -11.27 -0.48 21.23
CA ARG A 40 -10.99 -1.45 20.20
C ARG A 40 -9.48 -1.41 20.02
N LYS A 41 -8.79 -2.43 20.53
CA LYS A 41 -7.41 -2.68 20.12
C LYS A 41 -7.44 -2.76 18.59
N PRO A 42 -6.66 -1.95 17.89
CA PRO A 42 -6.51 -2.15 16.46
C PRO A 42 -6.02 -3.58 16.28
N SER A 43 -6.60 -4.28 15.32
CA SER A 43 -6.11 -5.57 14.87
C SER A 43 -4.64 -5.36 14.51
N VAL A 44 -3.75 -5.96 15.26
CA VAL A 44 -2.31 -5.92 15.03
C VAL A 44 -2.09 -6.74 13.75
N GLU A 45 -2.04 -6.05 12.61
CA GLU A 45 -1.40 -6.61 11.45
C GLU A 45 0.04 -6.91 11.88
N THR A 46 0.45 -8.15 11.74
CA THR A 46 1.79 -8.58 12.16
C THR A 46 2.86 -7.84 11.35
N LEU A 47 4.06 -7.71 11.89
CA LEU A 47 5.25 -7.10 11.21
C LEU A 47 5.45 -7.61 9.79
N GLU A 48 5.25 -8.91 9.64
CA GLU A 48 5.41 -9.62 8.38
C GLU A 48 4.36 -9.19 7.36
N ASP A 49 3.12 -8.97 7.80
CA ASP A 49 2.03 -8.55 6.92
C ASP A 49 2.28 -7.14 6.33
N LEU A 50 2.64 -6.16 7.17
CA LEU A 50 2.90 -4.79 6.70
C LEU A 50 4.10 -4.74 5.75
N THR A 51 5.19 -5.43 6.10
CA THR A 51 6.39 -5.50 5.25
C THR A 51 6.09 -6.22 3.93
N ALA A 52 5.31 -7.30 3.95
CA ALA A 52 4.93 -8.04 2.77
C ALA A 52 4.06 -7.19 1.83
N VAL A 53 3.02 -6.53 2.35
CA VAL A 53 2.12 -5.65 1.58
C VAL A 53 2.90 -4.50 0.95
N LEU A 54 3.78 -3.84 1.70
CA LEU A 54 4.60 -2.75 1.18
C LEU A 54 5.61 -3.22 0.13
N SER A 55 6.19 -4.42 0.30
CA SER A 55 7.15 -4.99 -0.64
C SER A 55 6.49 -5.35 -1.99
N GLN A 56 5.21 -5.68 -2.00
CA GLN A 56 4.44 -5.86 -3.23
C GLN A 56 4.24 -4.54 -3.97
N LYS A 57 3.99 -3.44 -3.25
CA LYS A 57 3.77 -2.10 -3.86
C LYS A 57 5.07 -1.40 -4.27
N VAL A 58 6.17 -1.68 -3.56
CA VAL A 58 7.49 -1.07 -3.79
C VAL A 58 8.49 -2.13 -4.19
N VAL A 59 8.52 -2.42 -5.47
CA VAL A 59 9.37 -3.49 -6.03
C VAL A 59 10.85 -3.11 -5.99
N GLY A 60 11.69 -4.08 -5.61
CA GLY A 60 13.15 -3.97 -5.70
C GLY A 60 13.84 -3.20 -4.57
N GLN A 61 13.11 -2.73 -3.54
CA GLN A 61 13.67 -1.92 -2.45
C GLN A 61 13.38 -2.47 -1.03
N PRO A 62 13.68 -3.72 -0.73
CA PRO A 62 13.32 -4.33 0.56
C PRO A 62 14.04 -3.69 1.76
N ALA A 63 15.19 -3.04 1.52
CA ALA A 63 15.94 -2.34 2.57
C ALA A 63 15.15 -1.16 3.15
N ALA A 64 14.36 -0.46 2.34
CA ALA A 64 13.56 0.66 2.79
C ALA A 64 12.51 0.20 3.82
N MET A 65 11.82 -0.90 3.56
CA MET A 65 10.79 -1.43 4.46
C MET A 65 11.36 -1.87 5.79
N ARG A 66 12.52 -2.52 5.79
CA ARG A 66 13.20 -2.95 7.01
C ARG A 66 13.59 -1.81 7.94
N VAL A 67 13.86 -0.63 7.39
CA VAL A 67 14.22 0.55 8.18
C VAL A 67 12.99 1.33 8.65
N ILE A 68 11.95 1.46 7.81
CA ILE A 68 10.80 2.32 8.08
C ILE A 68 9.75 1.61 8.96
N VAL A 69 9.42 0.35 8.69
CA VAL A 69 8.32 -0.37 9.36
C VAL A 69 8.48 -0.43 10.89
N PRO A 70 9.68 -0.63 11.48
CA PRO A 70 9.85 -0.61 12.93
C PRO A 70 9.40 0.68 13.61
N TYR A 71 9.53 1.84 12.96
CA TYR A 71 9.07 3.13 13.52
C TYR A 71 7.54 3.25 13.52
N ILE A 72 6.88 2.71 12.50
CA ILE A 72 5.42 2.65 12.47
C ILE A 72 4.90 1.80 13.63
N GLN A 73 5.55 0.66 13.87
CA GLN A 73 5.19 -0.24 14.98
C GLN A 73 5.45 0.37 16.34
N MET A 74 6.59 1.05 16.48
CA MET A 74 6.91 1.80 17.70
C MET A 74 5.83 2.83 18.01
N TYR A 75 5.33 3.53 16.98
CA TYR A 75 4.19 4.44 17.11
C TYR A 75 2.90 3.72 17.51
N GLN A 76 2.55 2.63 16.85
CA GLN A 76 1.36 1.82 17.15
C GLN A 76 1.39 1.21 18.56
N ALA A 77 2.59 0.87 19.04
CA ALA A 77 2.81 0.36 20.40
C ALA A 77 2.79 1.46 21.48
N GLY A 78 2.70 2.75 21.09
CA GLY A 78 2.78 3.88 22.03
C GLY A 78 4.18 4.11 22.60
N LEU A 79 5.22 3.64 21.91
CA LEU A 79 6.64 3.75 22.31
C LEU A 79 7.40 4.77 21.44
N ALA A 80 6.70 5.59 20.69
CA ALA A 80 7.32 6.64 19.88
C ALA A 80 7.99 7.70 20.79
N PRO A 81 9.12 8.31 20.33
CA PRO A 81 9.78 9.37 21.10
C PRO A 81 8.86 10.59 21.25
N GLU A 82 8.92 11.21 22.43
CA GLU A 82 8.22 12.48 22.69
C GLU A 82 9.09 13.67 22.29
N GLY A 83 8.45 14.78 21.93
CA GLY A 83 9.14 16.03 21.62
C GLY A 83 9.88 16.05 20.28
N ARG A 84 9.66 15.06 19.40
CA ARG A 84 10.23 15.00 18.06
C ARG A 84 9.36 14.13 17.13
N PRO A 85 9.54 14.18 15.79
CA PRO A 85 8.84 13.27 14.89
C PRO A 85 9.08 11.80 15.25
N VAL A 86 8.11 10.94 14.93
CA VAL A 86 8.22 9.47 15.12
C VAL A 86 9.44 8.90 14.42
N GLY A 87 9.76 9.43 13.25
CA GLY A 87 10.97 9.07 12.51
C GLY A 87 11.26 10.05 11.37
N VAL A 88 12.54 10.22 11.07
CA VAL A 88 13.05 11.08 10.00
C VAL A 88 13.94 10.25 9.08
N PHE A 89 13.58 10.17 7.80
CA PHE A 89 14.28 9.33 6.83
C PHE A 89 14.76 10.14 5.63
N LEU A 90 16.01 9.92 5.25
CA LEU A 90 16.57 10.45 4.00
C LEU A 90 16.68 9.34 2.97
N LEU A 91 15.93 9.46 1.88
CA LEU A 91 15.85 8.50 0.78
C LEU A 91 16.77 8.98 -0.35
N LEU A 92 17.86 8.25 -0.61
CA LEU A 92 18.89 8.61 -1.55
C LEU A 92 18.94 7.63 -2.73
N GLY A 93 19.30 8.12 -3.89
CA GLY A 93 19.56 7.26 -5.06
C GLY A 93 19.10 7.87 -6.38
N PRO A 94 19.31 7.16 -7.47
CA PRO A 94 18.94 7.60 -8.81
C PRO A 94 17.46 7.91 -8.98
N THR A 95 17.13 8.68 -9.99
CA THR A 95 15.76 8.99 -10.35
C THR A 95 15.02 7.71 -10.79
N GLY A 96 13.73 7.60 -10.45
CA GLY A 96 12.91 6.46 -10.87
C GLY A 96 13.16 5.14 -10.13
N THR A 97 13.89 5.15 -9.01
CA THR A 97 14.16 3.96 -8.18
C THR A 97 13.09 3.66 -7.12
N GLY A 98 12.05 4.51 -7.00
CA GLY A 98 10.92 4.27 -6.12
C GLY A 98 10.93 5.06 -4.80
N LYS A 99 11.80 6.09 -4.62
CA LYS A 99 11.86 6.92 -3.41
C LYS A 99 10.50 7.51 -3.02
N THR A 100 9.91 8.31 -3.91
CA THR A 100 8.60 8.94 -3.70
C THR A 100 7.49 7.88 -3.63
N LYS A 101 7.54 6.83 -4.48
CA LYS A 101 6.58 5.73 -4.49
C LYS A 101 6.52 4.98 -3.15
N THR A 102 7.65 4.88 -2.43
CA THR A 102 7.67 4.29 -1.08
C THR A 102 6.77 5.04 -0.12
N VAL A 103 6.82 6.37 -0.13
CA VAL A 103 5.99 7.20 0.76
C VAL A 103 4.53 7.19 0.33
N GLU A 104 4.25 7.20 -0.97
CA GLU A 104 2.91 7.05 -1.52
C GLU A 104 2.29 5.69 -1.18
N ALA A 105 3.07 4.60 -1.28
CA ALA A 105 2.62 3.27 -0.89
C ALA A 105 2.34 3.16 0.62
N LEU A 106 3.16 3.83 1.46
CA LEU A 106 2.89 3.94 2.89
C LEU A 106 1.57 4.68 3.17
N ALA A 107 1.31 5.79 2.46
CA ALA A 107 0.06 6.54 2.59
C ALA A 107 -1.16 5.68 2.20
N ASP A 108 -1.04 4.91 1.13
CA ASP A 108 -2.10 4.02 0.69
C ASP A 108 -2.39 2.91 1.71
N VAL A 109 -1.36 2.27 2.25
CA VAL A 109 -1.53 1.19 3.25
C VAL A 109 -2.06 1.72 4.58
N LEU A 110 -1.54 2.86 5.08
CA LEU A 110 -1.92 3.41 6.39
C LEU A 110 -3.25 4.18 6.35
N HIS A 111 -3.55 4.84 5.24
CA HIS A 111 -4.68 5.77 5.14
C HIS A 111 -5.68 5.44 4.03
N GLY A 112 -5.42 4.37 3.24
CA GLY A 112 -6.29 3.94 2.14
C GLY A 112 -6.22 4.79 0.87
N SER A 113 -5.25 5.71 0.77
CA SER A 113 -5.03 6.51 -0.44
C SER A 113 -3.61 7.06 -0.51
N GLU A 114 -2.95 6.93 -1.66
CA GLU A 114 -1.64 7.53 -1.96
C GLU A 114 -1.64 9.07 -1.82
N LYS A 115 -2.82 9.70 -1.87
CA LYS A 115 -2.98 11.16 -1.75
C LYS A 115 -2.96 11.66 -0.30
N ASN A 116 -3.10 10.78 0.68
CA ASN A 116 -3.05 11.12 2.10
C ASN A 116 -1.60 11.30 2.57
N LEU A 117 -0.93 12.26 1.94
CA LEU A 117 0.47 12.60 2.10
C LEU A 117 0.65 14.10 1.97
N LEU A 118 1.29 14.75 2.95
CA LEU A 118 1.68 16.15 2.84
C LEU A 118 3.01 16.24 2.07
N LYS A 119 2.92 16.58 0.79
CA LYS A 119 4.08 16.66 -0.10
C LYS A 119 4.50 18.11 -0.33
N VAL A 120 5.80 18.38 -0.19
CA VAL A 120 6.46 19.65 -0.48
C VAL A 120 7.55 19.41 -1.49
N ASP A 121 7.45 20.01 -2.66
CA ASP A 121 8.52 20.02 -3.67
C ASP A 121 9.57 21.06 -3.30
N CYS A 122 10.73 20.62 -2.85
CA CYS A 122 11.81 21.51 -2.45
C CYS A 122 12.48 22.24 -3.62
N GLY A 123 12.21 21.79 -4.86
CA GLY A 123 12.62 22.49 -6.07
C GLY A 123 11.95 23.85 -6.26
N GLU A 124 10.80 24.09 -5.61
CA GLU A 124 10.12 25.41 -5.58
C GLU A 124 10.72 26.40 -4.58
N PHE A 125 11.69 25.97 -3.74
CA PHE A 125 12.27 26.74 -2.64
C PHE A 125 13.79 26.91 -2.81
N GLN A 126 14.23 27.24 -4.02
CA GLN A 126 15.65 27.42 -4.32
C GLN A 126 16.20 28.76 -3.85
N MET A 127 15.34 29.78 -3.73
CA MET A 127 15.68 31.10 -3.27
C MET A 127 15.29 31.31 -1.80
N GLU A 128 16.10 32.07 -1.06
CA GLU A 128 15.88 32.34 0.37
C GLU A 128 14.50 32.97 0.67
N HIS A 129 14.00 33.85 -0.19
CA HIS A 129 12.69 34.50 -0.02
C HIS A 129 11.49 33.58 -0.27
N GLU A 130 11.67 32.48 -1.01
CA GLU A 130 10.59 31.53 -1.31
C GLU A 130 10.18 30.73 -0.09
N VAL A 131 11.09 30.55 0.87
CA VAL A 131 10.81 29.84 2.14
C VAL A 131 9.66 30.51 2.91
N ALA A 132 9.43 31.81 2.70
CA ALA A 132 8.26 32.51 3.26
C ALA A 132 6.93 31.92 2.78
N LYS A 133 6.85 31.33 1.59
CA LYS A 133 5.65 30.63 1.11
C LYS A 133 5.34 29.38 1.95
N LEU A 134 6.36 28.76 2.54
CA LEU A 134 6.18 27.55 3.34
C LEU A 134 5.55 27.86 4.71
N ILE A 135 6.01 28.94 5.36
CA ILE A 135 5.62 29.30 6.73
C ILE A 135 4.68 30.51 6.80
N GLY A 136 4.40 31.15 5.68
CA GLY A 136 3.65 32.42 5.63
C GLY A 136 4.54 33.65 5.91
N ALA A 137 4.10 34.83 5.48
CA ALA A 137 4.78 36.09 5.75
C ALA A 137 4.41 36.63 7.14
N PRO A 138 5.37 37.21 7.91
CA PRO A 138 5.07 37.82 9.19
C PRO A 138 4.07 39.00 9.08
N PRO A 139 3.28 39.28 10.13
CA PRO A 139 2.40 40.42 10.15
C PRO A 139 3.15 41.71 9.88
N GLY A 140 2.60 42.57 9.00
CA GLY A 140 3.19 43.82 8.60
C GLY A 140 4.08 43.81 7.37
N TYR A 141 4.40 42.68 6.83
CA TYR A 141 5.09 42.56 5.54
C TYR A 141 4.11 42.58 4.36
N LEU A 142 4.53 43.18 3.24
CA LEU A 142 3.78 43.12 1.96
C LEU A 142 3.51 41.65 1.58
N GLY A 143 2.24 41.29 1.32
CA GLY A 143 1.83 39.95 1.00
C GLY A 143 1.39 39.07 2.19
N HIS A 144 1.39 39.55 3.43
CA HIS A 144 0.95 38.77 4.61
C HIS A 144 -0.47 38.21 4.49
N ARG A 145 -1.41 38.95 3.86
CA ARG A 145 -2.79 38.46 3.64
C ARG A 145 -2.95 37.53 2.44
N GLU A 146 -1.98 37.51 1.54
CA GLU A 146 -2.04 36.80 0.27
C GLU A 146 -1.29 35.47 0.33
N THR A 147 -0.31 35.32 1.22
CA THR A 147 0.52 34.11 1.32
C THR A 147 0.03 33.22 2.46
N GLN A 148 -0.83 32.25 2.12
CA GLN A 148 -1.22 31.23 3.08
C GLN A 148 -0.08 30.21 3.26
N PRO A 149 0.28 29.84 4.52
CA PRO A 149 1.32 28.85 4.79
C PRO A 149 1.00 27.50 4.12
N MET A 150 2.03 26.88 3.55
CA MET A 150 1.89 25.53 3.01
C MET A 150 1.85 24.48 4.12
N LEU A 151 2.62 24.68 5.19
CA LEU A 151 2.67 23.78 6.35
C LEU A 151 1.80 24.34 7.48
N THR A 152 0.59 23.82 7.62
CA THR A 152 -0.32 24.18 8.74
C THR A 152 -0.76 22.92 9.48
N GLN A 153 -1.15 23.08 10.76
CA GLN A 153 -1.67 21.95 11.54
C GLN A 153 -2.91 21.31 10.89
N GLN A 154 -3.76 22.13 10.29
CA GLN A 154 -4.94 21.63 9.59
C GLN A 154 -4.57 20.72 8.41
N LYS A 155 -3.59 21.11 7.58
CA LYS A 155 -3.13 20.29 6.46
C LYS A 155 -2.45 19.00 6.94
N LEU A 156 -1.69 19.10 8.04
CA LEU A 156 -1.05 17.93 8.64
C LEU A 156 -2.08 16.92 9.17
N ASN A 157 -3.15 17.41 9.80
CA ASN A 157 -4.24 16.57 10.28
C ASN A 157 -5.10 16.02 9.12
N ALA A 158 -5.23 16.74 8.01
CA ALA A 158 -6.05 16.34 6.87
C ALA A 158 -5.49 15.12 6.12
N VAL A 159 -4.20 14.80 6.27
CA VAL A 159 -3.58 13.62 5.65
C VAL A 159 -3.60 12.38 6.53
N THR A 160 -4.20 12.45 7.71
CA THR A 160 -4.43 11.30 8.60
C THR A 160 -5.77 10.63 8.31
N SER A 161 -6.01 9.46 8.89
CA SER A 161 -7.27 8.73 8.79
C SER A 161 -7.77 8.29 10.16
N GLU A 162 -9.03 7.86 10.24
CA GLU A 162 -9.59 7.28 11.48
C GLU A 162 -8.83 6.02 11.94
N LYS A 163 -8.20 5.30 10.99
CA LYS A 163 -7.41 4.10 11.28
C LYS A 163 -6.03 4.42 11.84
N CYS A 164 -5.43 5.53 11.40
CA CYS A 164 -4.08 5.91 11.78
C CYS A 164 -3.95 7.42 11.88
N SER A 165 -3.55 7.92 13.05
CA SER A 165 -3.32 9.35 13.31
C SER A 165 -1.88 9.81 13.02
N LEU A 166 -1.06 8.95 12.42
CA LEU A 166 0.32 9.23 12.02
C LEU A 166 0.33 9.96 10.69
N SER A 167 0.79 11.22 10.64
CA SER A 167 0.89 11.97 9.40
C SER A 167 2.15 11.58 8.63
N LEU A 168 2.04 11.48 7.31
CA LEU A 168 3.18 11.30 6.42
C LEU A 168 3.53 12.63 5.77
N VAL A 169 4.78 13.05 5.88
CA VAL A 169 5.27 14.32 5.33
C VAL A 169 6.48 14.05 4.44
N LEU A 170 6.43 14.49 3.20
CA LEU A 170 7.48 14.31 2.21
C LEU A 170 8.03 15.65 1.74
N PHE A 171 9.32 15.87 1.95
CA PHE A 171 10.11 16.93 1.34
C PHE A 171 10.87 16.33 0.15
N ASP A 172 10.35 16.53 -1.05
CA ASP A 172 10.91 15.95 -2.27
C ASP A 172 12.06 16.84 -2.79
N GLU A 173 13.17 16.23 -3.21
CA GLU A 173 14.37 16.89 -3.76
C GLU A 173 14.99 17.95 -2.81
N ILE A 174 15.16 17.60 -1.53
CA ILE A 174 15.69 18.52 -0.49
C ILE A 174 17.08 19.10 -0.82
N ASP A 175 17.85 18.41 -1.65
CA ASP A 175 19.16 18.89 -2.12
C ASP A 175 19.08 20.14 -3.01
N LYS A 176 17.93 20.43 -3.61
CA LYS A 176 17.69 21.63 -4.42
C LYS A 176 17.30 22.85 -3.60
N ALA A 177 16.86 22.63 -2.37
CA ALA A 177 16.39 23.72 -1.52
C ALA A 177 17.48 24.69 -1.11
N ALA A 178 17.07 25.95 -0.87
CA ALA A 178 17.92 26.98 -0.28
C ALA A 178 18.38 26.58 1.15
N PRO A 179 19.53 27.08 1.61
CA PRO A 179 20.02 26.80 2.98
C PRO A 179 19.05 27.21 4.10
N SER A 180 18.23 28.23 3.89
CA SER A 180 17.17 28.64 4.84
C SER A 180 16.13 27.56 5.06
N MET A 181 15.79 26.79 4.03
CA MET A 181 14.86 25.66 4.15
C MET A 181 15.41 24.58 5.07
N THR A 182 16.66 24.18 4.90
CA THR A 182 17.30 23.19 5.79
C THR A 182 17.41 23.70 7.22
N ARG A 183 17.71 25.00 7.45
CA ARG A 183 17.69 25.61 8.78
C ARG A 183 16.30 25.59 9.41
N LEU A 184 15.27 25.91 8.64
CA LEU A 184 13.89 25.85 9.10
C LEU A 184 13.50 24.44 9.53
N LEU A 185 13.83 23.45 8.71
CA LEU A 185 13.52 22.05 8.96
C LEU A 185 14.23 21.51 10.20
N MET A 186 15.38 22.06 10.62
CA MET A 186 16.04 21.63 11.86
C MET A 186 15.12 21.68 13.07
N GLY A 187 14.25 22.70 13.17
CA GLY A 187 13.24 22.79 14.24
C GLY A 187 12.22 21.66 14.19
N VAL A 188 11.79 21.28 12.99
CA VAL A 188 10.86 20.16 12.76
C VAL A 188 11.51 18.83 13.14
N LEU A 189 12.74 18.59 12.64
CA LEU A 189 13.44 17.32 12.81
C LEU A 189 13.90 17.07 14.25
N ASP A 190 14.24 18.14 14.98
CA ASP A 190 14.80 18.06 16.33
C ASP A 190 13.73 18.08 17.42
N LYS A 191 12.78 19.04 17.31
CA LYS A 191 11.77 19.31 18.34
C LYS A 191 10.33 19.02 17.91
N GLY A 192 10.14 18.50 16.71
CA GLY A 192 8.79 18.27 16.19
C GLY A 192 7.94 19.54 16.05
N ILE A 193 8.54 20.74 16.02
CA ILE A 193 7.81 22.00 16.04
C ILE A 193 8.28 22.90 14.91
N LEU A 194 7.32 23.45 14.16
CA LEU A 194 7.51 24.50 13.18
C LEU A 194 6.77 25.75 13.63
N ARG A 195 7.48 26.87 13.74
CA ARG A 195 6.87 28.19 13.98
C ARG A 195 6.57 28.85 12.63
N LEU A 196 5.31 29.23 12.43
CA LEU A 196 4.86 29.96 11.24
C LEU A 196 5.14 31.47 11.35
N GLY A 197 4.97 32.19 10.24
CA GLY A 197 5.20 33.62 10.18
C GLY A 197 4.27 34.43 11.07
N ASP A 198 3.09 33.93 11.38
CA ASP A 198 2.10 34.55 12.31
C ASP A 198 2.34 34.17 13.79
N ASN A 199 3.45 33.52 14.10
CA ASN A 199 3.82 32.95 15.40
C ASN A 199 2.98 31.74 15.85
N THR A 200 2.07 31.21 15.05
CA THR A 200 1.44 29.91 15.35
C THR A 200 2.44 28.76 15.22
N THR A 201 2.20 27.71 15.95
CA THR A 201 3.08 26.53 15.96
C THR A 201 2.37 25.34 15.35
N VAL A 202 3.10 24.58 14.54
CA VAL A 202 2.66 23.31 13.95
C VAL A 202 3.44 22.20 14.62
N ASN A 203 2.74 21.20 15.12
CA ASN A 203 3.32 20.04 15.81
C ASN A 203 3.45 18.85 14.88
N PHE A 204 4.67 18.32 14.75
CA PHE A 204 5.05 17.18 13.91
C PHE A 204 5.38 15.92 14.74
N GLU A 205 5.12 15.90 16.05
CA GLU A 205 5.42 14.73 16.90
C GLU A 205 4.76 13.45 16.39
N LYS A 206 3.54 13.56 15.87
CA LYS A 206 2.83 12.42 15.27
C LYS A 206 3.05 12.34 13.76
N SER A 207 4.30 12.48 13.32
CA SER A 207 4.63 12.46 11.89
C SER A 207 5.81 11.55 11.60
N LEU A 208 5.79 10.91 10.42
CA LEU A 208 6.96 10.39 9.76
C LEU A 208 7.40 11.39 8.69
N VAL A 209 8.63 11.84 8.78
CA VAL A 209 9.20 12.83 7.87
C VAL A 209 10.15 12.13 6.90
N PHE A 210 9.87 12.29 5.62
CA PHE A 210 10.69 11.76 4.54
C PHE A 210 11.33 12.90 3.75
N LEU A 211 12.61 12.76 3.50
CA LEU A 211 13.39 13.65 2.68
C LEU A 211 13.90 12.84 1.48
N THR A 212 13.67 13.29 0.25
CA THR A 212 14.28 12.61 -0.91
C THR A 212 15.41 13.44 -1.50
N SER A 213 16.40 12.78 -2.08
CA SER A 213 17.48 13.43 -2.79
C SER A 213 18.07 12.53 -3.86
N ASN A 214 18.65 13.16 -4.88
CA ASN A 214 19.37 12.49 -5.97
C ASN A 214 20.91 12.63 -5.80
N LEU A 215 21.38 13.04 -4.62
CA LEU A 215 22.81 13.16 -4.33
C LEU A 215 23.54 11.83 -4.52
N GLY A 216 24.68 11.86 -5.17
CA GLY A 216 25.48 10.69 -5.49
C GLY A 216 24.93 9.80 -6.60
N ALA A 217 23.80 10.15 -7.21
CA ALA A 217 23.15 9.32 -8.23
C ALA A 217 24.03 9.07 -9.47
N ARG A 218 24.77 10.08 -9.92
CA ARG A 218 25.69 9.96 -11.08
C ARG A 218 26.85 9.03 -10.78
N GLU A 219 27.46 9.21 -9.63
CA GLU A 219 28.57 8.39 -9.14
C GLU A 219 28.13 6.94 -8.92
N MET A 220 26.93 6.74 -8.39
CA MET A 220 26.35 5.40 -8.25
C MET A 220 26.13 4.71 -9.60
N LEU A 221 25.61 5.42 -10.58
CA LEU A 221 25.40 4.88 -11.94
C LEU A 221 26.72 4.57 -12.62
N HIS A 222 27.75 5.40 -12.44
CA HIS A 222 29.09 5.15 -12.96
C HIS A 222 29.74 3.92 -12.33
N GLU A 223 29.54 3.69 -11.01
CA GLU A 223 30.09 2.50 -10.32
C GLU A 223 29.42 1.21 -10.79
N ILE A 224 28.14 1.29 -11.21
CA ILE A 224 27.38 0.11 -11.68
C ILE A 224 27.70 -0.22 -13.14
N ASN A 225 27.89 0.82 -13.99
CA ASN A 225 28.22 0.70 -15.39
C ASN A 225 29.57 1.40 -15.65
N PRO A 226 30.70 0.84 -15.24
CA PRO A 226 31.98 1.35 -15.69
C PRO A 226 32.06 1.20 -17.21
N GLU A 227 32.29 2.30 -17.91
CA GLU A 227 32.42 2.34 -19.36
C GLU A 227 33.61 1.52 -19.83
N PHE A 228 33.55 0.22 -19.77
CA PHE A 228 34.42 -0.77 -20.45
C PHE A 228 34.37 -2.11 -19.69
N GLY A 229 33.67 -3.07 -20.29
CA GLY A 229 33.87 -4.49 -19.98
C GLY A 229 32.61 -5.25 -19.58
N PHE A 230 32.15 -6.10 -20.49
CA PHE A 230 31.18 -7.15 -20.25
C PHE A 230 31.71 -8.11 -19.15
N GLN A 231 31.30 -7.91 -17.90
CA GLN A 231 31.40 -8.93 -16.87
C GLN A 231 30.07 -9.02 -16.12
N SER A 232 29.45 -10.19 -16.21
CA SER A 232 28.34 -10.55 -15.37
C SER A 232 28.78 -10.56 -13.90
N VAL A 233 28.29 -9.62 -13.08
CA VAL A 233 28.63 -9.48 -11.68
C VAL A 233 28.17 -10.72 -10.90
N LYS A 234 29.11 -11.50 -10.35
CA LYS A 234 28.83 -12.65 -9.51
C LYS A 234 28.19 -12.25 -8.18
N ALA A 235 27.42 -13.11 -7.55
CA ALA A 235 26.66 -12.83 -6.32
C ALA A 235 27.51 -12.31 -5.14
N ALA A 236 28.81 -12.65 -5.08
CA ALA A 236 29.75 -12.14 -4.07
C ALA A 236 30.10 -10.65 -4.29
N GLU A 237 30.16 -10.20 -5.55
CA GLU A 237 30.43 -8.81 -5.91
C GLU A 237 29.24 -7.89 -5.64
N ARG A 238 28.00 -8.42 -5.59
CA ARG A 238 26.79 -7.64 -5.26
C ARG A 238 26.79 -7.09 -3.82
N LYS A 239 27.36 -7.80 -2.84
CA LYS A 239 27.46 -7.29 -1.45
C LYS A 239 28.47 -6.15 -1.34
N ASP A 240 29.60 -6.26 -2.04
CA ASP A 240 30.61 -5.21 -2.10
C ASP A 240 30.08 -3.95 -2.81
N LEU A 241 29.31 -4.13 -3.89
CA LEU A 241 28.65 -3.05 -4.62
C LEU A 241 27.65 -2.28 -3.75
N THR A 242 26.83 -2.97 -2.94
CA THR A 242 25.89 -2.32 -2.03
C THR A 242 26.61 -1.41 -1.03
N GLY A 243 27.70 -1.87 -0.44
CA GLY A 243 28.53 -1.09 0.49
C GLY A 243 29.15 0.13 -0.19
N LYS A 244 29.66 -0.02 -1.41
CA LYS A 244 30.20 1.09 -2.20
C LYS A 244 29.14 2.15 -2.50
N LEU A 245 27.94 1.75 -2.93
CA LEU A 245 26.84 2.68 -3.21
C LEU A 245 26.39 3.44 -1.97
N GLN A 246 26.34 2.78 -0.81
CA GLN A 246 26.05 3.44 0.47
C GLN A 246 27.13 4.46 0.83
N ASN A 247 28.40 4.16 0.65
CA ASN A 247 29.50 5.08 0.91
C ASN A 247 29.44 6.30 -0.02
N ILE A 248 29.18 6.11 -1.31
CA ILE A 248 28.99 7.21 -2.29
C ILE A 248 27.85 8.14 -1.82
N ALA A 249 26.72 7.55 -1.42
CA ALA A 249 25.59 8.29 -0.89
C ALA A 249 25.96 9.12 0.33
N LEU A 250 26.59 8.52 1.35
CA LEU A 250 26.97 9.18 2.59
C LEU A 250 27.98 10.31 2.37
N VAL A 251 28.98 10.10 1.51
CA VAL A 251 29.95 11.14 1.14
C VAL A 251 29.25 12.33 0.48
N SER A 252 28.32 12.07 -0.44
CA SER A 252 27.57 13.12 -1.14
C SER A 252 26.67 13.92 -0.19
N VAL A 253 26.02 13.24 0.77
CA VAL A 253 25.19 13.88 1.83
C VAL A 253 26.04 14.79 2.70
N ARG A 254 27.20 14.31 3.19
CA ARG A 254 28.12 15.08 4.04
C ARG A 254 28.71 16.30 3.33
N LYS A 255 28.84 16.28 2.01
CA LYS A 255 29.27 17.44 1.21
C LYS A 255 28.16 18.50 1.09
N ARG A 256 26.88 18.11 1.07
CA ARG A 256 25.74 18.99 0.81
C ARG A 256 25.14 19.55 2.09
N PHE A 257 24.99 18.75 3.13
CA PHE A 257 24.31 19.10 4.37
C PHE A 257 25.30 19.24 5.54
N SER A 258 24.94 20.11 6.48
CA SER A 258 25.73 20.27 7.70
C SER A 258 25.66 19.02 8.59
N PRO A 259 26.68 18.75 9.40
CA PRO A 259 26.67 17.63 10.35
C PRO A 259 25.47 17.68 11.28
N GLU A 260 25.05 18.86 11.71
CA GLU A 260 23.89 19.07 12.60
C GLU A 260 22.60 18.59 11.95
N PHE A 261 22.42 18.85 10.65
CA PHE A 261 21.25 18.39 9.91
C PHE A 261 21.25 16.87 9.75
N VAL A 262 22.39 16.30 9.39
CA VAL A 262 22.53 14.83 9.17
C VAL A 262 22.30 14.06 10.47
N ASN A 263 22.75 14.60 11.62
CA ASN A 263 22.59 13.94 12.93
C ASN A 263 21.13 13.88 13.43
N ARG A 264 20.20 14.60 12.77
CA ARG A 264 18.75 14.55 13.09
C ARG A 264 17.98 13.57 12.23
N ILE A 265 18.65 12.88 11.32
CA ILE A 265 18.09 11.87 10.44
C ILE A 265 18.24 10.50 11.10
N ASP A 266 17.13 9.83 11.36
CA ASP A 266 17.12 8.51 12.00
C ASP A 266 17.56 7.39 11.06
N GLY A 267 17.25 7.53 9.76
CA GLY A 267 17.62 6.53 8.77
C GLY A 267 18.00 7.14 7.41
N ILE A 268 19.19 6.77 6.92
CA ILE A 268 19.64 7.09 5.56
C ILE A 268 19.47 5.84 4.72
N ILE A 269 18.56 5.87 3.77
CA ILE A 269 18.18 4.71 2.95
C ILE A 269 18.68 4.93 1.52
N THR A 270 19.56 4.07 1.07
CA THR A 270 20.10 4.11 -0.29
C THR A 270 19.29 3.20 -1.20
N TYR A 271 18.64 3.79 -2.19
CA TYR A 271 17.89 3.11 -3.23
C TYR A 271 18.83 2.67 -4.34
N GLN A 272 18.76 1.39 -4.65
CA GLN A 272 19.54 0.80 -5.72
C GLN A 272 18.84 0.97 -7.07
N PRO A 273 19.58 1.02 -8.19
CA PRO A 273 18.99 0.90 -9.51
C PRO A 273 18.17 -0.37 -9.65
N LEU A 274 17.09 -0.28 -10.40
CA LEU A 274 16.17 -1.40 -10.60
C LEU A 274 16.80 -2.46 -11.51
N THR A 275 16.66 -3.72 -11.12
CA THR A 275 17.05 -4.87 -11.95
C THR A 275 16.02 -5.12 -13.05
N ALA A 276 16.40 -5.93 -14.04
CA ALA A 276 15.47 -6.34 -15.11
C ALA A 276 14.22 -7.07 -14.55
N GLU A 277 14.42 -7.90 -13.54
CA GLU A 277 13.32 -8.59 -12.85
C GLU A 277 12.38 -7.58 -12.15
N SER A 278 12.97 -6.57 -11.49
CA SER A 278 12.17 -5.51 -10.84
C SER A 278 11.38 -4.69 -11.85
N LEU A 279 11.98 -4.36 -12.99
CA LEU A 279 11.30 -3.64 -14.07
C LEU A 279 10.17 -4.47 -14.68
N SER A 280 10.36 -5.80 -14.84
CA SER A 280 9.32 -6.71 -15.30
C SER A 280 8.14 -6.75 -14.33
N ALA A 281 8.40 -6.87 -13.04
CA ALA A 281 7.35 -6.87 -12.02
C ALA A 281 6.61 -5.52 -11.97
N ILE A 282 7.32 -4.39 -12.14
CA ILE A 282 6.70 -3.06 -12.22
C ILE A 282 5.81 -2.96 -13.46
N LEU A 283 6.24 -3.48 -14.61
CA LEU A 283 5.41 -3.54 -15.82
C LEU A 283 4.13 -4.34 -15.59
N ASP A 284 4.23 -5.50 -14.94
CA ASP A 284 3.07 -6.34 -14.65
C ASP A 284 2.08 -5.63 -13.71
N HIS A 285 2.56 -4.91 -12.70
CA HIS A 285 1.72 -4.08 -11.84
C HIS A 285 1.01 -2.98 -12.65
N HIS A 286 1.71 -2.27 -13.53
CA HIS A 286 1.10 -1.23 -14.35
C HIS A 286 0.05 -1.76 -15.32
N ILE A 287 0.26 -2.94 -15.91
CA ILE A 287 -0.75 -3.60 -16.76
C ILE A 287 -1.98 -3.97 -15.91
N ALA A 288 -1.78 -4.51 -14.72
CA ALA A 288 -2.87 -4.85 -13.80
C ALA A 288 -3.64 -3.58 -13.34
N ASP A 289 -2.93 -2.50 -12.99
CA ASP A 289 -3.54 -1.22 -12.64
C ASP A 289 -4.35 -0.62 -13.80
N LEU A 290 -3.83 -0.73 -15.03
CA LEU A 290 -4.55 -0.30 -16.23
C LEU A 290 -5.83 -1.13 -16.44
N GLN A 291 -5.76 -2.45 -16.25
CA GLN A 291 -6.94 -3.32 -16.30
C GLN A 291 -7.97 -2.96 -15.23
N ASN A 292 -7.52 -2.73 -14.00
CA ASN A 292 -8.39 -2.30 -12.91
C ASN A 292 -9.06 -0.94 -13.20
N HIS A 293 -8.32 -0.02 -13.80
CA HIS A 293 -8.85 1.26 -14.27
C HIS A 293 -9.95 1.08 -15.33
N VAL A 294 -9.72 0.21 -16.30
CA VAL A 294 -10.70 -0.14 -17.34
C VAL A 294 -11.95 -0.71 -16.69
N ASN A 295 -11.80 -1.68 -15.77
CA ASN A 295 -12.93 -2.30 -15.08
C ASN A 295 -13.75 -1.29 -14.27
N THR A 296 -13.07 -0.43 -13.50
CA THR A 296 -13.73 0.55 -12.62
C THR A 296 -14.41 1.67 -13.38
N ARG A 297 -13.79 2.17 -14.46
CA ARG A 297 -14.29 3.34 -15.20
C ARG A 297 -15.32 3.00 -16.25
N LEU A 298 -15.20 1.84 -16.89
CA LEU A 298 -16.09 1.43 -17.97
C LEU A 298 -17.21 0.50 -17.48
N GLY A 299 -17.08 -0.12 -16.31
CA GLY A 299 -18.09 -1.00 -15.73
C GLY A 299 -18.53 -2.08 -16.72
N ASN A 300 -19.82 -2.09 -17.06
CA ASN A 300 -20.39 -3.06 -18.02
C ASN A 300 -19.82 -2.95 -19.44
N ARG A 301 -19.08 -1.89 -19.75
CA ARG A 301 -18.35 -1.72 -21.02
C ARG A 301 -16.88 -2.06 -20.91
N SER A 302 -16.49 -2.73 -19.84
CA SER A 302 -15.08 -3.17 -19.66
C SER A 302 -14.70 -4.23 -20.70
N PHE A 303 -13.40 -4.32 -20.92
CA PHE A 303 -12.76 -5.30 -21.81
C PHE A 303 -11.52 -5.85 -21.11
N THR A 304 -11.01 -6.98 -21.59
CA THR A 304 -9.79 -7.58 -21.04
C THR A 304 -8.58 -7.21 -21.89
N LEU A 305 -7.54 -6.66 -21.28
CA LEU A 305 -6.28 -6.34 -21.92
C LEU A 305 -5.36 -7.56 -21.86
N GLU A 306 -4.95 -8.07 -23.02
CA GLU A 306 -4.00 -9.16 -23.14
C GLU A 306 -2.67 -8.64 -23.69
N ALA A 307 -1.63 -8.63 -22.86
CA ALA A 307 -0.27 -8.26 -23.25
C ALA A 307 0.63 -9.51 -23.25
N PRO A 308 0.84 -10.16 -24.41
CA PRO A 308 1.70 -11.32 -24.57
C PRO A 308 3.16 -11.00 -24.21
N PHE A 309 3.97 -12.06 -24.11
CA PHE A 309 5.39 -11.95 -23.75
C PHE A 309 6.16 -11.01 -24.68
N GLU A 310 5.92 -11.06 -25.98
CA GLU A 310 6.58 -10.24 -27.00
C GLU A 310 6.29 -8.74 -26.79
N ALA A 311 5.03 -8.40 -26.49
CA ALA A 311 4.62 -7.01 -26.19
C ALA A 311 5.24 -6.50 -24.87
N ARG A 312 5.33 -7.35 -23.87
CA ARG A 312 6.01 -7.03 -22.61
C ARG A 312 7.51 -6.81 -22.82
N GLN A 313 8.16 -7.68 -23.57
CA GLN A 313 9.57 -7.55 -23.94
C GLN A 313 9.84 -6.27 -24.75
N PHE A 314 8.94 -5.90 -25.66
CA PHE A 314 9.00 -4.64 -26.37
C PHE A 314 8.98 -3.45 -25.42
N LEU A 315 8.01 -3.41 -24.49
CA LEU A 315 7.87 -2.32 -23.50
C LEU A 315 9.10 -2.24 -22.58
N LEU A 316 9.63 -3.37 -22.12
CA LEU A 316 10.84 -3.42 -21.32
C LEU A 316 12.06 -2.91 -22.11
N ARG A 317 12.26 -3.38 -23.33
CA ARG A 317 13.40 -2.96 -24.18
C ARG A 317 13.38 -1.46 -24.47
N LYS A 318 12.21 -0.89 -24.78
CA LYS A 318 12.07 0.56 -25.06
C LYS A 318 12.03 1.40 -23.77
N GLY A 319 11.59 0.84 -22.65
CA GLY A 319 11.38 1.53 -21.37
C GLY A 319 12.50 1.35 -20.35
N THR A 320 13.52 0.55 -20.63
CA THR A 320 14.66 0.38 -19.71
C THR A 320 15.69 1.48 -19.97
N SER A 321 15.91 2.31 -18.96
CA SER A 321 16.96 3.31 -18.93
C SER A 321 17.66 3.27 -17.57
N PRO A 322 18.99 3.10 -17.55
CA PRO A 322 19.75 3.15 -16.29
C PRO A 322 19.63 4.49 -15.58
N GLU A 323 19.49 5.58 -16.33
CA GLU A 323 19.43 6.94 -15.81
C GLU A 323 18.04 7.29 -15.23
N TYR A 324 16.97 6.85 -15.90
CA TYR A 324 15.59 7.25 -15.55
C TYR A 324 14.78 6.15 -14.88
N GLY A 325 15.29 4.92 -14.80
CA GLY A 325 14.66 3.80 -14.10
C GLY A 325 13.19 3.58 -14.49
N ALA A 326 12.32 3.36 -13.53
CA ALA A 326 10.89 3.12 -13.76
C ALA A 326 10.15 4.33 -14.37
N ARG A 327 10.68 5.55 -14.30
CA ARG A 327 10.04 6.72 -14.95
C ARG A 327 10.00 6.57 -16.47
N GLU A 328 11.07 6.04 -17.08
CA GLU A 328 11.09 5.81 -18.52
C GLU A 328 10.16 4.67 -18.92
N LEU A 329 10.12 3.60 -18.12
CA LEU A 329 9.15 2.53 -18.32
C LEU A 329 7.71 3.04 -18.29
N ASN A 330 7.36 3.88 -17.32
CA ASN A 330 6.02 4.49 -17.21
C ASN A 330 5.67 5.36 -18.43
N ARG A 331 6.62 6.17 -18.92
CA ARG A 331 6.45 6.96 -20.16
C ARG A 331 6.24 6.07 -21.36
N THR A 332 7.00 4.98 -21.45
CA THR A 332 6.90 3.98 -22.51
C THR A 332 5.55 3.29 -22.49
N ILE A 333 5.08 2.83 -21.34
CA ILE A 333 3.74 2.25 -21.16
C ILE A 333 2.65 3.25 -21.56
N HIS A 334 2.75 4.50 -21.11
CA HIS A 334 1.79 5.53 -21.47
C HIS A 334 1.74 5.77 -22.98
N ARG A 335 2.91 5.89 -23.63
CA ARG A 335 3.02 6.20 -25.04
C ARG A 335 2.59 5.06 -25.96
N TYR A 336 3.04 3.82 -25.65
CA TYR A 336 2.88 2.68 -26.55
C TYR A 336 1.68 1.79 -26.20
N LEU A 337 1.13 1.89 -24.99
CA LEU A 337 0.01 1.09 -24.55
C LEU A 337 -1.21 1.94 -24.18
N THR A 338 -1.09 2.86 -23.20
CA THR A 338 -2.25 3.61 -22.67
C THR A 338 -2.86 4.55 -23.70
N GLN A 339 -2.06 5.33 -24.43
CA GLN A 339 -2.57 6.26 -25.45
C GLN A 339 -3.26 5.55 -26.63
N PRO A 340 -2.66 4.50 -27.26
CA PRO A 340 -3.35 3.75 -28.30
C PRO A 340 -4.63 3.07 -27.80
N LEU A 341 -4.62 2.53 -26.58
CA LEU A 341 -5.80 1.94 -25.96
C LEU A 341 -6.92 2.98 -25.78
N ALA A 342 -6.59 4.16 -25.28
CA ALA A 342 -7.55 5.26 -25.12
C ALA A 342 -8.16 5.67 -26.46
N THR A 343 -7.37 5.68 -27.55
CA THR A 343 -7.86 5.97 -28.89
C THR A 343 -8.87 4.92 -29.36
N LEU A 344 -8.56 3.63 -29.18
CA LEU A 344 -9.47 2.53 -29.54
C LEU A 344 -10.81 2.62 -28.79
N VAL A 345 -10.76 2.93 -27.49
CA VAL A 345 -11.97 3.11 -26.67
C VAL A 345 -12.78 4.33 -27.13
N ALA A 346 -12.11 5.46 -27.37
CA ALA A 346 -12.75 6.71 -27.78
C ALA A 346 -13.40 6.62 -29.17
N THR A 347 -12.83 5.83 -30.09
CA THR A 347 -13.38 5.61 -31.44
C THR A 347 -14.47 4.53 -31.49
N GLY A 348 -14.81 3.93 -30.34
CA GLY A 348 -15.84 2.90 -30.26
C GLY A 348 -15.45 1.56 -30.92
N GLN A 349 -14.16 1.34 -31.15
CA GLN A 349 -13.65 0.10 -31.77
C GLN A 349 -13.53 -1.07 -30.80
N VAL A 350 -13.87 -0.86 -29.52
CA VAL A 350 -13.84 -1.90 -28.49
C VAL A 350 -15.24 -2.12 -27.96
N ASN A 351 -15.81 -3.26 -28.26
CA ASN A 351 -17.09 -3.69 -27.73
C ASN A 351 -16.97 -4.20 -26.28
N PRO A 352 -18.03 -4.13 -25.46
CA PRO A 352 -18.04 -4.70 -24.11
C PRO A 352 -17.69 -6.19 -24.11
N GLY A 353 -16.86 -6.62 -23.15
CA GLY A 353 -16.50 -8.02 -22.98
C GLY A 353 -15.46 -8.58 -23.97
N VAL A 354 -15.02 -7.78 -24.94
CA VAL A 354 -14.00 -8.15 -25.94
C VAL A 354 -12.62 -8.27 -25.29
N ARG A 355 -11.75 -9.09 -25.85
CA ARG A 355 -10.32 -9.08 -25.53
C ARG A 355 -9.58 -8.15 -26.46
N VAL A 356 -8.79 -7.22 -25.89
CA VAL A 356 -7.87 -6.37 -26.64
C VAL A 356 -6.47 -6.96 -26.50
N ARG A 357 -5.98 -7.53 -27.58
CA ARG A 357 -4.64 -8.10 -27.65
C ARG A 357 -3.64 -7.08 -28.15
N VAL A 358 -2.50 -7.04 -27.47
CA VAL A 358 -1.38 -6.15 -27.80
C VAL A 358 -0.36 -6.96 -28.61
N GLU A 359 -0.11 -6.56 -29.83
CA GLU A 359 0.82 -7.20 -30.75
C GLU A 359 1.96 -6.26 -31.11
N VAL A 360 3.15 -6.80 -31.30
CA VAL A 360 4.29 -6.01 -31.83
C VAL A 360 4.10 -5.86 -33.34
N ALA A 361 4.16 -4.62 -33.84
CA ALA A 361 4.07 -4.38 -35.28
C ALA A 361 5.26 -5.01 -36.02
N GLU A 362 5.10 -5.31 -37.31
CA GLU A 362 6.13 -5.94 -38.14
C GLU A 362 7.43 -5.14 -38.19
N ASP A 363 7.36 -3.83 -38.12
CA ASP A 363 8.51 -2.92 -38.05
C ASP A 363 9.21 -2.92 -36.66
N ALA A 364 8.68 -3.62 -35.67
CA ALA A 364 9.13 -3.65 -34.27
C ALA A 364 9.31 -2.25 -33.63
N GLU A 365 8.64 -1.21 -34.16
CA GLU A 365 8.73 0.17 -33.66
C GLU A 365 7.51 0.60 -32.84
N LYS A 366 6.38 -0.10 -32.93
CA LYS A 366 5.13 0.21 -32.25
C LYS A 366 4.39 -1.05 -31.80
N LEU A 367 3.41 -0.82 -30.94
CA LEU A 367 2.43 -1.84 -30.56
C LEU A 367 1.13 -1.57 -31.34
N ASN A 368 0.56 -2.61 -31.89
CA ASN A 368 -0.76 -2.64 -32.48
C ASN A 368 -1.72 -3.27 -31.48
N LEU A 369 -2.85 -2.60 -31.22
CA LEU A 369 -3.89 -3.13 -30.35
C LEU A 369 -5.03 -3.58 -31.24
N ARG A 370 -5.39 -4.86 -31.13
CA ARG A 370 -6.51 -5.45 -31.89
C ARG A 370 -7.59 -5.90 -30.92
N ALA A 371 -8.79 -5.43 -31.15
CA ALA A 371 -9.97 -6.03 -30.54
C ALA A 371 -10.19 -7.40 -31.21
N LEU A 372 -10.00 -8.46 -30.46
CA LEU A 372 -10.33 -9.80 -30.92
C LEU A 372 -11.81 -10.01 -30.64
N GLU A 373 -12.63 -9.98 -31.68
CA GLU A 373 -13.98 -10.50 -31.57
C GLU A 373 -13.85 -11.97 -31.10
N SER A 374 -14.51 -12.29 -30.01
CA SER A 374 -14.55 -13.67 -29.54
C SER A 374 -15.15 -14.53 -30.64
N ASP A 375 -14.40 -15.46 -31.19
CA ASP A 375 -14.86 -16.49 -32.15
C ASP A 375 -15.86 -17.46 -31.51
N THR A 376 -16.70 -16.96 -30.68
CA THR A 376 -17.93 -17.62 -30.23
C THR A 376 -18.86 -16.52 -29.71
N ALA A 377 -19.96 -16.33 -30.37
CA ALA A 377 -21.18 -15.75 -29.83
C ALA A 377 -21.72 -16.68 -28.71
N ALA A 378 -20.96 -16.82 -27.65
CA ALA A 378 -21.46 -17.25 -26.36
C ALA A 378 -21.58 -15.96 -25.52
N ALA A 379 -22.81 -15.63 -25.15
CA ALA A 379 -23.08 -14.63 -24.12
C ALA A 379 -22.10 -14.80 -22.97
N PRO A 380 -21.68 -13.71 -22.29
CA PRO A 380 -20.76 -13.83 -21.17
C PRO A 380 -21.32 -14.91 -20.24
N VAL A 381 -20.61 -16.03 -20.13
CA VAL A 381 -21.00 -17.10 -19.22
C VAL A 381 -20.73 -16.52 -17.85
N HIS A 382 -21.76 -15.91 -17.27
CA HIS A 382 -21.74 -15.59 -15.86
C HIS A 382 -21.82 -16.91 -15.12
N PRO A 383 -20.75 -17.40 -14.49
CA PRO A 383 -20.80 -18.68 -13.84
C PRO A 383 -21.85 -18.65 -12.75
N THR A 384 -22.66 -19.67 -12.70
CA THR A 384 -23.56 -19.91 -11.57
C THR A 384 -22.76 -20.67 -10.53
N VAL A 385 -22.59 -20.09 -9.35
CA VAL A 385 -21.82 -20.65 -8.24
C VAL A 385 -22.76 -20.98 -7.09
N LEU A 386 -22.68 -22.19 -6.59
CA LEU A 386 -23.39 -22.63 -5.37
C LEU A 386 -22.46 -22.46 -4.17
N LEU A 387 -22.88 -21.67 -3.20
CA LEU A 387 -22.18 -21.47 -1.94
C LEU A 387 -22.95 -22.14 -0.80
N VAL A 388 -22.28 -23.04 -0.08
CA VAL A 388 -22.89 -23.82 1.00
C VAL A 388 -22.10 -23.58 2.29
N ASP A 389 -22.74 -22.94 3.27
CA ASP A 389 -22.15 -22.60 4.55
C ASP A 389 -23.29 -22.32 5.55
N ASP A 390 -23.19 -22.74 6.81
CA ASP A 390 -24.21 -22.47 7.84
C ASP A 390 -24.12 -21.04 8.37
N ASN A 391 -23.03 -20.32 8.06
CA ASN A 391 -22.80 -18.95 8.46
C ASN A 391 -23.45 -17.95 7.48
N ARG A 392 -24.64 -17.47 7.83
CA ARG A 392 -25.39 -16.50 7.03
C ARG A 392 -24.66 -15.19 6.74
N ASP A 393 -23.79 -14.75 7.63
CA ASP A 393 -23.05 -13.51 7.42
C ASP A 393 -21.98 -13.69 6.35
N LEU A 394 -21.32 -14.85 6.30
CA LEU A 394 -20.39 -15.20 5.23
C LEU A 394 -21.11 -15.34 3.88
N LEU A 395 -22.28 -16.00 3.87
CA LEU A 395 -23.09 -16.12 2.64
C LEU A 395 -23.45 -14.75 2.07
N ARG A 396 -23.97 -13.85 2.89
CA ARG A 396 -24.34 -12.48 2.46
C ARG A 396 -23.13 -11.65 2.02
N PHE A 397 -21.98 -11.83 2.66
CA PHE A 397 -20.76 -11.13 2.30
C PHE A 397 -20.29 -11.55 0.90
N LEU A 398 -20.19 -12.86 0.65
CA LEU A 398 -19.76 -13.41 -0.63
C LEU A 398 -20.78 -13.17 -1.73
N GLU A 399 -22.08 -13.17 -1.40
CA GLU A 399 -23.17 -12.85 -2.34
C GLU A 399 -23.01 -11.44 -2.93
N ARG A 400 -22.80 -10.43 -2.09
CA ARG A 400 -22.56 -9.05 -2.54
C ARG A 400 -21.33 -8.94 -3.43
N LEU A 401 -20.24 -9.58 -3.01
CA LEU A 401 -18.99 -9.51 -3.73
C LEU A 401 -19.04 -10.17 -5.11
N MET A 402 -19.74 -11.32 -5.22
CA MET A 402 -19.87 -12.04 -6.48
C MET A 402 -20.90 -11.41 -7.40
N ALA A 403 -21.96 -10.79 -6.84
CA ALA A 403 -22.91 -9.99 -7.60
C ALA A 403 -22.24 -8.78 -8.27
N ASP A 404 -21.34 -8.10 -7.56
CA ASP A 404 -20.52 -7.01 -8.13
C ASP A 404 -19.62 -7.48 -9.28
N ALA A 405 -19.24 -8.76 -9.29
CA ALA A 405 -18.48 -9.39 -10.36
C ALA A 405 -19.34 -9.92 -11.52
N GLY A 406 -20.67 -9.77 -11.44
CA GLY A 406 -21.62 -10.22 -12.46
C GLY A 406 -21.90 -11.72 -12.44
N TRP A 407 -21.61 -12.43 -11.34
CA TRP A 407 -21.84 -13.86 -11.19
C TRP A 407 -23.22 -14.14 -10.58
N THR A 408 -23.84 -15.25 -10.99
CA THR A 408 -25.08 -15.71 -10.35
C THR A 408 -24.71 -16.59 -9.16
N LEU A 409 -25.11 -16.17 -7.96
CA LEU A 409 -24.86 -16.95 -6.75
C LEU A 409 -26.15 -17.62 -6.27
N LEU A 410 -26.03 -18.90 -5.93
CA LEU A 410 -27.01 -19.70 -5.20
C LEU A 410 -26.45 -19.96 -3.81
N THR A 411 -27.24 -19.75 -2.77
CA THR A 411 -26.82 -19.95 -1.38
C THR A 411 -27.61 -21.06 -0.72
N ALA A 412 -26.97 -21.91 0.06
CA ALA A 412 -27.57 -22.97 0.87
C ALA A 412 -26.95 -22.99 2.26
N GLU A 413 -27.78 -23.21 3.29
CA GLU A 413 -27.35 -23.30 4.69
C GLU A 413 -27.13 -24.76 5.14
N SER A 414 -27.40 -25.74 4.27
CA SER A 414 -27.33 -27.18 4.57
C SER A 414 -27.00 -28.00 3.34
N ALA A 415 -26.49 -29.22 3.55
CA ALA A 415 -26.23 -30.18 2.47
C ALA A 415 -27.51 -30.58 1.73
N THR A 416 -28.61 -30.72 2.46
CA THR A 416 -29.92 -31.08 1.87
C THR A 416 -30.41 -29.97 0.91
N GLU A 417 -30.32 -28.72 1.31
CA GLU A 417 -30.69 -27.59 0.43
C GLU A 417 -29.75 -27.46 -0.75
N ALA A 418 -28.45 -27.66 -0.53
CA ALA A 418 -27.43 -27.64 -1.58
C ALA A 418 -27.70 -28.69 -2.66
N LYS A 419 -28.07 -29.91 -2.28
CA LYS A 419 -28.46 -31.01 -3.21
C LYS A 419 -29.66 -30.62 -4.06
N ARG A 420 -30.66 -29.98 -3.50
CA ARG A 420 -31.84 -29.49 -4.22
C ARG A 420 -31.45 -28.44 -5.24
N LEU A 421 -30.71 -27.41 -4.84
CA LEU A 421 -30.28 -26.32 -5.72
C LEU A 421 -29.34 -26.82 -6.83
N MET A 422 -28.47 -27.76 -6.53
CA MET A 422 -27.57 -28.38 -7.51
C MET A 422 -28.36 -29.08 -8.63
N LEU A 423 -29.39 -29.85 -8.27
CA LEU A 423 -30.23 -30.57 -9.25
C LEU A 423 -31.08 -29.61 -10.10
N GLU A 424 -31.59 -28.54 -9.49
CA GLU A 424 -32.46 -27.55 -10.15
C GLU A 424 -31.68 -26.64 -11.09
N HIS A 425 -30.52 -26.15 -10.69
CA HIS A 425 -29.79 -25.09 -11.41
C HIS A 425 -28.49 -25.56 -12.09
N LYS A 426 -27.95 -26.73 -11.76
CA LYS A 426 -26.70 -27.28 -12.31
C LYS A 426 -25.57 -26.25 -12.35
N PRO A 427 -25.11 -25.72 -11.18
CA PRO A 427 -24.10 -24.67 -11.10
C PRO A 427 -22.77 -25.10 -11.72
N ASN A 428 -21.97 -24.12 -12.16
CA ASN A 428 -20.66 -24.38 -12.77
C ASN A 428 -19.59 -24.66 -11.69
N ALA A 429 -19.76 -24.09 -10.48
CA ALA A 429 -18.89 -24.33 -9.34
C ALA A 429 -19.71 -24.45 -8.06
N ALA A 430 -19.15 -25.15 -7.07
CA ALA A 430 -19.66 -25.19 -5.71
C ALA A 430 -18.53 -24.92 -4.71
N LEU A 431 -18.80 -24.01 -3.76
CA LEU A 431 -17.98 -23.77 -2.57
C LEU A 431 -18.69 -24.38 -1.39
N LEU A 432 -18.07 -25.38 -0.79
CA LEU A 432 -18.70 -26.20 0.25
C LEU A 432 -17.96 -26.04 1.56
N ASP A 433 -18.66 -25.63 2.62
CA ASP A 433 -18.07 -25.70 3.94
C ASP A 433 -17.88 -27.17 4.35
N TYR A 434 -16.70 -27.46 4.92
CA TYR A 434 -16.38 -28.80 5.39
C TYR A 434 -17.38 -29.28 6.44
N MET A 435 -17.76 -28.40 7.39
CA MET A 435 -18.69 -28.74 8.48
C MET A 435 -20.07 -28.14 8.22
N LEU A 436 -21.01 -28.97 7.75
CA LEU A 436 -22.39 -28.58 7.55
C LEU A 436 -23.28 -29.20 8.65
N PRO A 437 -24.42 -28.60 8.99
CA PRO A 437 -25.32 -29.10 10.04
C PRO A 437 -25.84 -30.52 9.81
N ASP A 438 -25.94 -30.92 8.54
CA ASP A 438 -26.54 -32.17 8.07
C ASP A 438 -25.62 -32.99 7.16
N GLY A 439 -24.29 -32.72 7.16
CA GLY A 439 -23.36 -33.46 6.35
C GLY A 439 -21.94 -32.92 6.33
N ASN A 440 -21.13 -33.52 5.46
CA ASN A 440 -19.72 -33.18 5.25
C ASN A 440 -19.56 -32.61 3.83
N GLY A 441 -18.89 -31.45 3.70
CA GLY A 441 -18.71 -30.77 2.42
C GLY A 441 -17.82 -31.52 1.43
N VAL A 442 -16.89 -32.37 1.91
CA VAL A 442 -16.03 -33.18 1.02
C VAL A 442 -16.87 -34.31 0.38
N GLU A 443 -17.65 -35.03 1.19
CA GLU A 443 -18.56 -36.09 0.70
C GLU A 443 -19.60 -35.51 -0.25
N LEU A 444 -20.17 -34.34 0.10
CA LEU A 444 -21.11 -33.63 -0.76
C LEU A 444 -20.48 -33.24 -2.11
N GLY A 445 -19.21 -32.83 -2.11
CA GLY A 445 -18.45 -32.53 -3.31
C GLY A 445 -18.27 -33.75 -4.23
N VAL A 446 -18.00 -34.91 -3.65
CA VAL A 446 -17.90 -36.18 -4.40
C VAL A 446 -19.26 -36.56 -5.01
N GLU A 447 -20.35 -36.45 -4.27
CA GLU A 447 -21.71 -36.66 -4.80
C GLU A 447 -22.02 -35.70 -5.97
N PHE A 448 -21.64 -34.42 -5.86
CA PHE A 448 -21.86 -33.43 -6.90
C PHE A 448 -21.07 -33.73 -8.17
N LEU A 449 -19.81 -34.24 -8.06
CA LEU A 449 -19.05 -34.67 -9.24
C LEU A 449 -19.64 -35.90 -9.94
N GLN A 450 -20.26 -36.80 -9.19
CA GLN A 450 -20.94 -37.94 -9.81
C GLN A 450 -22.15 -37.49 -10.64
N ALA A 451 -22.86 -36.45 -10.19
CA ALA A 451 -24.01 -35.91 -10.92
C ALA A 451 -23.59 -34.94 -12.06
N VAL A 452 -22.54 -34.14 -11.85
CA VAL A 452 -22.04 -33.12 -12.79
C VAL A 452 -20.50 -33.21 -12.85
N PRO A 453 -19.92 -34.08 -13.70
CA PRO A 453 -18.49 -34.36 -13.74
C PRO A 453 -17.58 -33.21 -14.06
N GLN A 454 -18.10 -32.10 -14.59
CA GLN A 454 -17.32 -30.90 -14.94
C GLN A 454 -17.46 -29.77 -13.94
N MET A 455 -18.20 -29.97 -12.82
CA MET A 455 -18.38 -28.96 -11.79
C MET A 455 -17.07 -28.72 -11.05
N LEU A 456 -16.71 -27.47 -10.85
CA LEU A 456 -15.59 -27.11 -9.99
C LEU A 456 -16.04 -27.18 -8.53
N ILE A 457 -15.43 -28.05 -7.74
CA ILE A 457 -15.65 -28.13 -6.30
C ILE A 457 -14.49 -27.47 -5.57
N ILE A 458 -14.80 -26.60 -4.60
CA ILE A 458 -13.84 -25.96 -3.70
C ILE A 458 -14.35 -26.21 -2.27
N VAL A 459 -13.50 -26.78 -1.42
CA VAL A 459 -13.83 -27.04 -0.01
C VAL A 459 -13.31 -25.89 0.84
N MET A 460 -14.17 -25.36 1.71
CA MET A 460 -13.82 -24.33 2.69
C MET A 460 -13.74 -24.97 4.08
N THR A 461 -12.71 -24.65 4.87
CA THR A 461 -12.57 -25.23 6.21
C THR A 461 -11.93 -24.24 7.19
N GLY A 462 -12.43 -24.22 8.42
CA GLY A 462 -11.82 -23.52 9.57
C GLY A 462 -10.91 -24.42 10.41
N THR A 463 -10.84 -25.73 10.10
CA THR A 463 -10.09 -26.74 10.84
C THR A 463 -9.14 -27.51 9.93
N ILE A 464 -8.26 -28.32 10.51
CA ILE A 464 -7.44 -29.28 9.76
C ILE A 464 -8.34 -30.43 9.33
N LEU A 465 -8.35 -30.77 8.06
CA LEU A 465 -9.08 -31.93 7.56
C LEU A 465 -8.46 -33.21 8.12
N PRO A 466 -9.27 -34.21 8.48
CA PRO A 466 -8.79 -35.55 8.78
C PRO A 466 -8.07 -36.16 7.56
N PRO A 467 -7.13 -37.10 7.76
CA PRO A 467 -6.36 -37.70 6.67
C PRO A 467 -7.21 -38.40 5.58
N GLU A 468 -8.37 -38.92 5.95
CA GLU A 468 -9.30 -39.56 5.02
C GLU A 468 -9.94 -38.55 4.06
N GLU A 469 -10.40 -37.41 4.57
CA GLU A 469 -10.98 -36.33 3.77
C GLU A 469 -9.92 -35.54 2.99
N GLU A 470 -8.72 -35.38 3.54
CA GLU A 470 -7.59 -34.80 2.82
C GLU A 470 -7.23 -35.67 1.62
N GLY A 471 -7.22 -37.02 1.78
CA GLY A 471 -7.03 -37.97 0.70
C GLY A 471 -8.11 -37.91 -0.39
N LEU A 472 -9.39 -37.72 -0.01
CA LEU A 472 -10.48 -37.50 -0.97
C LEU A 472 -10.34 -36.19 -1.74
N CYS A 473 -9.93 -35.12 -1.08
CA CYS A 473 -9.67 -33.84 -1.73
C CYS A 473 -8.52 -33.95 -2.76
N GLU A 474 -7.46 -34.70 -2.45
CA GLU A 474 -6.35 -34.93 -3.36
C GLU A 474 -6.78 -35.85 -4.55
N GLU A 475 -7.51 -36.94 -4.30
CA GLU A 475 -8.01 -37.88 -5.32
C GLU A 475 -8.90 -37.19 -6.36
N HIS A 476 -9.81 -36.33 -5.88
CA HIS A 476 -10.77 -35.60 -6.72
C HIS A 476 -10.29 -34.20 -7.14
N ASN A 477 -9.06 -33.81 -6.75
CA ASN A 477 -8.45 -32.54 -7.08
C ASN A 477 -9.28 -31.32 -6.59
N PHE A 478 -9.85 -31.42 -5.39
CA PHE A 478 -10.57 -30.34 -4.74
C PHE A 478 -9.60 -29.34 -4.11
N PRO A 479 -9.60 -28.07 -4.52
CA PRO A 479 -8.91 -27.03 -3.79
C PRO A 479 -9.50 -26.85 -2.41
N VAL A 480 -8.63 -26.75 -1.40
CA VAL A 480 -9.03 -26.47 -0.03
C VAL A 480 -8.69 -25.01 0.33
N LEU A 481 -9.70 -24.24 0.70
CA LEU A 481 -9.58 -22.86 1.20
C LEU A 481 -9.70 -22.85 2.72
N ARG A 482 -8.67 -22.39 3.41
CA ARG A 482 -8.69 -22.27 4.87
C ARG A 482 -9.29 -20.95 5.31
N LYS A 483 -10.30 -21.01 6.19
CA LYS A 483 -10.89 -19.84 6.86
C LYS A 483 -9.94 -19.32 7.96
N PRO A 484 -9.67 -17.99 8.06
CA PRO A 484 -10.21 -16.91 7.24
C PRO A 484 -9.45 -16.77 5.89
N PHE A 485 -10.19 -16.56 4.80
CA PHE A 485 -9.64 -16.32 3.47
C PHE A 485 -10.06 -14.94 2.94
N LEU A 486 -9.31 -14.42 1.97
CA LEU A 486 -9.70 -13.21 1.27
C LEU A 486 -10.69 -13.55 0.15
N ALA A 487 -11.65 -12.67 -0.06
CA ALA A 487 -12.61 -12.83 -1.14
C ALA A 487 -11.96 -12.89 -2.53
N SER A 488 -10.81 -12.20 -2.71
CA SER A 488 -9.95 -12.30 -3.89
C SER A 488 -9.48 -13.74 -4.15
N ASP A 489 -9.21 -14.50 -3.11
CA ASP A 489 -8.68 -15.87 -3.24
C ASP A 489 -9.74 -16.80 -3.81
N VAL A 490 -10.98 -16.66 -3.32
CA VAL A 490 -12.14 -17.40 -3.86
C VAL A 490 -12.34 -17.07 -5.34
N MET A 491 -12.37 -15.77 -5.68
CA MET A 491 -12.58 -15.30 -7.05
C MET A 491 -11.48 -15.78 -8.00
N ASN A 492 -10.22 -15.74 -7.54
CA ASN A 492 -9.08 -16.19 -8.32
C ASN A 492 -9.08 -17.71 -8.55
N GLN A 493 -9.44 -18.50 -7.53
CA GLN A 493 -9.55 -19.95 -7.64
C GLN A 493 -10.63 -20.37 -8.66
N ILE A 494 -11.79 -19.71 -8.63
CA ILE A 494 -12.88 -19.99 -9.56
C ILE A 494 -12.51 -19.54 -10.97
N ARG A 495 -11.96 -18.32 -11.14
CA ARG A 495 -11.55 -17.80 -12.46
C ARG A 495 -10.48 -18.66 -13.11
N ALA A 496 -9.47 -19.05 -12.36
CA ALA A 496 -8.35 -19.83 -12.89
C ALA A 496 -8.76 -21.21 -13.45
N ARG A 497 -9.88 -21.77 -12.98
CA ARG A 497 -10.33 -23.12 -13.34
C ARG A 497 -11.57 -23.16 -14.22
N LEU A 498 -12.52 -22.27 -14.03
CA LEU A 498 -13.71 -22.17 -14.89
C LEU A 498 -13.46 -21.41 -16.18
N LEU A 499 -12.46 -20.52 -16.18
CA LEU A 499 -12.03 -19.75 -17.34
C LEU A 499 -10.56 -20.09 -17.63
N PRO A 500 -10.22 -21.32 -18.08
CA PRO A 500 -8.85 -21.65 -18.37
C PRO A 500 -8.33 -20.71 -19.44
N ALA A 501 -7.11 -20.20 -19.23
CA ALA A 501 -6.36 -19.51 -20.27
C ALA A 501 -6.32 -20.42 -21.51
N SER A 502 -7.03 -20.04 -22.56
CA SER A 502 -7.03 -20.75 -23.82
C SER A 502 -5.62 -20.77 -24.39
N GLY A 503 -4.96 -21.94 -24.39
CA GLY A 503 -3.68 -22.10 -25.09
C GLY A 503 -2.71 -23.08 -24.46
N ALA A 504 -3.12 -24.33 -24.26
CA ALA A 504 -2.18 -25.45 -24.27
C ALA A 504 -2.65 -26.44 -25.32
N VAL A 505 -2.20 -26.24 -26.54
CA VAL A 505 -2.25 -27.28 -27.60
C VAL A 505 -1.36 -28.40 -27.12
N ARG A 506 -1.95 -29.51 -26.69
CA ARG A 506 -1.25 -30.76 -26.55
C ARG A 506 -0.80 -31.16 -27.95
N GLY A 507 0.47 -30.97 -28.24
CA GLY A 507 1.15 -31.65 -29.37
C GLY A 507 1.18 -33.12 -29.06
N GLY A 508 0.35 -33.86 -29.73
CA GLY A 508 0.40 -35.32 -29.79
C GLY A 508 1.11 -35.74 -31.07
N ALA A 509 1.92 -36.78 -30.93
CA ALA A 509 2.67 -37.63 -31.86
C ALA A 509 4.02 -37.13 -32.31
#